data_5062d44ed2830792b372322f08045c51
#
_entry.id   5062d44ed2830792b372322f08045c51
#
_cell.length_a   1.000
_cell.length_b   1.000
_cell.length_c   1.000
_cell.angle_alpha   90.00
_cell.angle_beta   90.00
_cell.angle_gamma   90.00
#
_symmetry.space_group_name_H-M   'P 1'
#
loop_
_entity.id
_entity.type
_entity.pdbx_description
1 polymer ?
#
loop_
_entity_poly.entity_id
_entity_poly.type
_entity_poly.pdbx_seq_one_letter_code
_entity_poly.pdbx_strand_id
1 'polypeptide(L)'
;AYAKYNRTKNTCGKNGEEAARLVLDNNELEHIKVSKNGSILFGNSYSHFFKKVRLRRLTWKKDSITSLSIAVQKASLAILDKEGDPDMAARIRMTPVIYFGPLAFIPLILIGLLLDLFVFRNVTGLGLMFFTLLGLIIYIISFVMSVKVLKTEKKAQEMTLKIMKKE
;
A
#
# COMPACT_ATOMS: atom_id res chain seq x y z
N ALA A 1 1.29 5.18 -20.18
CA ALA A 1 1.82 3.82 -20.03
C ALA A 1 0.78 2.87 -19.43
N TYR A 2 0.21 3.13 -18.24
CA TYR A 2 -0.74 2.23 -17.56
C TYR A 2 -1.92 1.77 -18.43
N ALA A 3 -2.64 2.70 -19.08
CA ALA A 3 -3.82 2.38 -19.87
C ALA A 3 -3.52 1.48 -21.06
N LYS A 4 -2.35 1.64 -21.71
CA LYS A 4 -1.90 0.82 -22.82
C LYS A 4 -1.68 -0.62 -22.35
N TYR A 5 -0.82 -0.84 -21.36
CA TYR A 5 -0.45 -2.18 -20.88
C TYR A 5 -1.55 -2.88 -20.07
N ASN A 6 -2.52 -2.12 -19.56
CA ASN A 6 -3.71 -2.69 -18.95
C ASN A 6 -4.69 -3.28 -19.97
N ARG A 7 -4.57 -2.91 -21.24
CA ARG A 7 -5.34 -3.50 -22.37
C ARG A 7 -4.59 -4.60 -23.12
N THR A 8 -3.28 -4.64 -22.97
CA THR A 8 -2.43 -5.65 -23.63
C THR A 8 -2.42 -6.91 -22.77
N LYS A 9 -2.78 -8.04 -23.38
CA LYS A 9 -2.69 -9.35 -22.75
C LYS A 9 -1.24 -9.71 -22.48
N ASN A 10 -0.99 -10.44 -21.40
CA ASN A 10 0.32 -11.03 -21.16
C ASN A 10 0.54 -12.28 -22.00
N THR A 11 1.77 -12.70 -22.16
CA THR A 11 2.16 -13.85 -22.98
C THR A 11 1.95 -15.19 -22.28
N CYS A 12 1.93 -15.21 -20.95
CA CYS A 12 1.75 -16.44 -20.16
C CYS A 12 0.27 -16.82 -19.93
N GLY A 13 -0.68 -15.98 -20.36
CA GLY A 13 -2.12 -16.23 -20.23
C GLY A 13 -2.67 -16.27 -18.80
N LYS A 14 -1.85 -15.97 -17.78
CA LYS A 14 -2.26 -16.02 -16.37
C LYS A 14 -2.91 -14.71 -15.94
N ASN A 15 -3.94 -14.82 -15.11
CA ASN A 15 -4.51 -13.65 -14.43
C ASN A 15 -3.67 -13.25 -13.20
N GLY A 16 -4.02 -12.13 -12.57
CA GLY A 16 -3.24 -11.63 -11.43
C GLY A 16 -3.25 -12.55 -10.21
N GLU A 17 -4.34 -13.28 -9.97
CA GLU A 17 -4.41 -14.27 -8.89
C GLU A 17 -3.43 -15.42 -9.12
N GLU A 18 -3.51 -16.03 -10.30
CA GLU A 18 -2.68 -17.17 -10.70
C GLU A 18 -1.20 -16.80 -10.68
N ALA A 19 -0.86 -15.60 -11.16
CA ALA A 19 0.52 -15.11 -11.16
C ALA A 19 1.06 -14.88 -9.74
N ALA A 20 0.27 -14.26 -8.86
CA ALA A 20 0.68 -14.08 -7.46
C ALA A 20 0.82 -15.43 -6.74
N ARG A 21 -0.09 -16.37 -7.00
CA ARG A 21 -0.05 -17.70 -6.39
C ARG A 21 1.19 -18.48 -6.84
N LEU A 22 1.44 -18.50 -8.13
CA LEU A 22 2.62 -19.17 -8.70
C LEU A 22 3.93 -18.65 -8.06
N VAL A 23 4.08 -17.33 -7.98
CA VAL A 23 5.29 -16.73 -7.38
C VAL A 23 5.42 -17.07 -5.90
N LEU A 24 4.33 -17.06 -5.15
CA LEU A 24 4.35 -17.42 -3.73
C LEU A 24 4.68 -18.88 -3.52
N ASP A 25 4.09 -19.80 -4.31
CA ASP A 25 4.32 -21.24 -4.21
C ASP A 25 5.76 -21.60 -4.59
N ASN A 26 6.30 -20.99 -5.64
CA ASN A 26 7.72 -21.19 -6.03
C ASN A 26 8.73 -20.66 -5.00
N ASN A 27 8.27 -19.89 -4.01
CA ASN A 27 9.12 -19.34 -2.94
C ASN A 27 8.74 -19.87 -1.54
N GLU A 28 8.05 -21.02 -1.45
CA GLU A 28 7.63 -21.64 -0.18
C GLU A 28 6.77 -20.72 0.70
N LEU A 29 5.85 -19.99 0.09
CA LEU A 29 4.95 -19.03 0.73
C LEU A 29 3.47 -19.43 0.55
N GLU A 30 3.18 -20.75 0.55
CA GLU A 30 1.82 -21.28 0.39
C GLU A 30 0.88 -20.81 1.49
N HIS A 31 1.41 -20.54 2.69
CA HIS A 31 0.66 -20.02 3.82
C HIS A 31 0.12 -18.60 3.61
N ILE A 32 0.67 -17.85 2.65
CA ILE A 32 0.20 -16.49 2.33
C ILE A 32 -0.99 -16.58 1.38
N LYS A 33 -2.12 -16.09 1.86
CA LYS A 33 -3.38 -16.11 1.09
C LYS A 33 -3.38 -15.00 0.04
N VAL A 34 -3.75 -15.33 -1.19
CA VAL A 34 -4.10 -14.34 -2.21
C VAL A 34 -5.60 -14.10 -2.11
N SER A 35 -6.03 -12.86 -1.99
CA SER A 35 -7.43 -12.51 -1.80
C SER A 35 -7.86 -11.31 -2.63
N LYS A 36 -9.10 -11.34 -3.09
CA LYS A 36 -9.71 -10.24 -3.80
C LYS A 36 -10.03 -9.10 -2.83
N ASN A 37 -9.60 -7.89 -3.17
CA ASN A 37 -9.95 -6.69 -2.42
C ASN A 37 -11.23 -6.08 -2.98
N GLY A 38 -12.27 -6.05 -2.16
CA GLY A 38 -13.56 -5.40 -2.49
C GLY A 38 -13.61 -3.91 -2.16
N SER A 39 -12.61 -3.40 -1.46
CA SER A 39 -12.60 -1.99 -1.04
C SER A 39 -12.25 -1.06 -2.20
N ILE A 40 -12.98 0.03 -2.31
CA ILE A 40 -12.71 1.13 -3.27
C ILE A 40 -11.50 1.95 -2.79
N LEU A 41 -11.35 2.10 -1.47
CA LEU A 41 -10.32 2.95 -0.84
C LEU A 41 -8.93 2.30 -0.85
N PHE A 42 -8.86 0.98 -0.65
CA PHE A 42 -7.58 0.28 -0.56
C PHE A 42 -7.20 -0.34 -1.89
N GLY A 43 -5.96 -0.07 -2.33
CA GLY A 43 -5.38 -0.61 -3.55
C GLY A 43 -4.93 -2.07 -3.43
N ASN A 44 -4.09 -2.48 -4.39
CA ASN A 44 -3.36 -3.73 -4.29
C ASN A 44 -2.31 -3.62 -3.18
N SER A 45 -2.25 -4.61 -2.28
CA SER A 45 -1.37 -4.55 -1.10
C SER A 45 -0.91 -5.92 -0.65
N TYR A 46 0.24 -5.96 -0.01
CA TYR A 46 0.67 -7.06 0.84
C TYR A 46 0.56 -6.64 2.31
N SER A 47 0.05 -7.52 3.15
CA SER A 47 -0.07 -7.32 4.59
C SER A 47 0.72 -8.38 5.35
N HIS A 48 1.74 -7.95 6.07
CA HIS A 48 2.54 -8.79 6.97
C HIS A 48 1.67 -9.40 8.08
N PHE A 49 0.86 -8.57 8.75
CA PHE A 49 0.05 -8.99 9.91
C PHE A 49 -1.01 -10.03 9.55
N PHE A 50 -1.66 -9.90 8.39
CA PHE A 50 -2.70 -10.83 7.97
C PHE A 50 -2.20 -11.95 7.07
N LYS A 51 -0.89 -11.98 6.74
CA LYS A 51 -0.28 -12.92 5.80
C LYS A 51 -1.09 -13.06 4.52
N LYS A 52 -1.38 -11.90 3.89
CA LYS A 52 -2.26 -11.80 2.72
C LYS A 52 -1.73 -10.85 1.67
N VAL A 53 -1.79 -11.30 0.42
CA VAL A 53 -1.75 -10.45 -0.77
C VAL A 53 -3.20 -10.13 -1.16
N ARG A 54 -3.55 -8.83 -1.21
CA ARG A 54 -4.87 -8.35 -1.62
C ARG A 54 -4.76 -7.71 -2.98
N LEU A 55 -5.55 -8.18 -3.92
CA LEU A 55 -5.59 -7.66 -5.29
C LEU A 55 -6.96 -7.04 -5.57
N ARG A 56 -6.98 -5.86 -6.19
CA ARG A 56 -8.22 -5.25 -6.67
C ARG A 56 -8.88 -6.16 -7.70
N ARG A 57 -10.21 -6.07 -7.83
CA ARG A 57 -11.00 -6.89 -8.75
C ARG A 57 -10.44 -6.91 -10.18
N LEU A 58 -10.01 -5.76 -10.69
CA LEU A 58 -9.42 -5.65 -12.03
C LEU A 58 -8.08 -6.37 -12.14
N THR A 59 -7.20 -6.21 -11.14
CA THR A 59 -5.90 -6.89 -11.08
C THR A 59 -6.08 -8.40 -10.90
N TRP A 60 -7.04 -8.81 -10.09
CA TRP A 60 -7.34 -10.20 -9.80
C TRP A 60 -7.71 -11.02 -11.04
N LYS A 61 -8.67 -10.50 -11.83
CA LYS A 61 -9.28 -11.26 -12.95
C LYS A 61 -8.61 -11.06 -14.29
N LYS A 62 -7.85 -10.00 -14.47
CA LYS A 62 -7.32 -9.60 -15.78
C LYS A 62 -6.02 -10.32 -16.10
N ASP A 63 -5.91 -10.76 -17.35
CA ASP A 63 -4.73 -11.38 -17.99
C ASP A 63 -3.81 -10.34 -18.67
N SER A 64 -3.82 -9.09 -18.19
CA SER A 64 -3.02 -7.99 -18.76
C SER A 64 -1.61 -7.93 -18.17
N ILE A 65 -0.66 -7.37 -18.94
CA ILE A 65 0.72 -7.13 -18.48
C ILE A 65 0.73 -6.34 -17.17
N THR A 66 -0.13 -5.31 -17.07
CA THR A 66 -0.22 -4.49 -15.84
C THR A 66 -0.73 -5.30 -14.65
N SER A 67 -1.74 -6.15 -14.84
CA SER A 67 -2.28 -6.99 -13.76
C SER A 67 -1.25 -7.99 -13.27
N LEU A 68 -0.54 -8.62 -14.19
CA LEU A 68 0.57 -9.54 -13.89
C LEU A 68 1.66 -8.83 -13.08
N SER A 69 2.18 -7.71 -13.59
CA SER A 69 3.25 -6.95 -12.91
C SER A 69 2.87 -6.51 -11.50
N ILE A 70 1.65 -6.01 -11.30
CA ILE A 70 1.18 -5.59 -9.98
C ILE A 70 1.06 -6.79 -9.04
N ALA A 71 0.50 -7.90 -9.51
CA ALA A 71 0.32 -9.09 -8.70
C ALA A 71 1.67 -9.69 -8.25
N VAL A 72 2.61 -9.83 -9.18
CA VAL A 72 3.97 -10.31 -8.89
C VAL A 72 4.71 -9.34 -7.97
N GLN A 73 4.56 -8.01 -8.14
CA GLN A 73 5.15 -7.03 -7.23
C GLN A 73 4.64 -7.18 -5.79
N LYS A 74 3.35 -7.45 -5.60
CA LYS A 74 2.82 -7.64 -4.24
C LYS A 74 3.23 -8.99 -3.65
N ALA A 75 3.41 -10.02 -4.45
CA ALA A 75 4.04 -11.28 -4.05
C ALA A 75 5.53 -11.10 -3.71
N SER A 76 6.27 -10.30 -4.48
CA SER A 76 7.69 -9.98 -4.20
C SER A 76 7.88 -9.27 -2.84
N LEU A 77 6.92 -8.45 -2.39
CA LEU A 77 6.97 -7.89 -1.04
C LEU A 77 6.87 -8.98 0.04
N ALA A 78 6.13 -10.06 -0.20
CA ALA A 78 6.06 -11.17 0.71
C ALA A 78 7.38 -11.97 0.76
N ILE A 79 8.06 -12.08 -0.36
CA ILE A 79 9.40 -12.71 -0.43
C ILE A 79 10.40 -11.87 0.36
N LEU A 80 10.46 -10.55 0.16
CA LEU A 80 11.32 -9.65 0.93
C LEU A 80 11.04 -9.72 2.44
N ASP A 81 9.78 -9.91 2.83
CA ASP A 81 9.39 -10.11 4.22
C ASP A 81 9.92 -11.44 4.77
N LYS A 82 9.85 -12.54 4.00
CA LYS A 82 10.42 -13.84 4.35
C LYS A 82 11.94 -13.76 4.50
N GLU A 83 12.61 -13.05 3.60
CA GLU A 83 14.07 -12.86 3.61
C GLU A 83 14.56 -11.95 4.75
N GLY A 84 13.65 -11.28 5.47
CA GLY A 84 13.99 -10.36 6.56
C GLY A 84 14.66 -9.08 6.08
N ASP A 85 14.34 -8.61 4.87
CA ASP A 85 14.92 -7.38 4.32
C ASP A 85 14.70 -6.18 5.26
N PRO A 86 15.76 -5.43 5.62
CA PRO A 86 15.67 -4.35 6.60
C PRO A 86 14.78 -3.19 6.13
N ASP A 87 14.71 -2.91 4.84
CA ASP A 87 13.83 -1.88 4.29
C ASP A 87 12.36 -2.35 4.36
N MET A 88 12.11 -3.66 4.18
CA MET A 88 10.79 -4.24 4.36
C MET A 88 10.35 -4.20 5.84
N ALA A 89 11.23 -4.50 6.76
CA ALA A 89 10.95 -4.39 8.20
C ALA A 89 10.64 -2.94 8.60
N ALA A 90 11.38 -1.97 8.06
CA ALA A 90 11.09 -0.54 8.26
C ALA A 90 9.72 -0.16 7.69
N ARG A 91 9.39 -0.62 6.47
CA ARG A 91 8.09 -0.42 5.83
C ARG A 91 6.93 -0.93 6.69
N ILE A 92 7.06 -2.12 7.26
CA ILE A 92 6.03 -2.72 8.12
C ILE A 92 5.79 -1.84 9.35
N ARG A 93 6.85 -1.40 10.03
CA ARG A 93 6.75 -0.51 11.21
C ARG A 93 6.12 0.85 10.88
N MET A 94 6.40 1.40 9.71
CA MET A 94 5.89 2.71 9.26
C MET A 94 4.45 2.64 8.72
N THR A 95 3.95 1.46 8.38
CA THR A 95 2.64 1.25 7.76
C THR A 95 1.49 1.97 8.50
N PRO A 96 1.34 1.88 9.84
CA PRO A 96 0.25 2.58 10.53
C PRO A 96 0.31 4.10 10.32
N VAL A 97 1.49 4.70 10.47
CA VAL A 97 1.65 6.16 10.35
C VAL A 97 1.36 6.64 8.92
N ILE A 98 1.81 5.89 7.91
CA ILE A 98 1.59 6.23 6.49
C ILE A 98 0.10 6.21 6.13
N TYR A 99 -0.67 5.28 6.67
CA TYR A 99 -2.10 5.18 6.38
C TYR A 99 -2.95 6.12 7.25
N PHE A 100 -2.66 6.21 8.55
CA PHE A 100 -3.46 7.00 9.49
C PHE A 100 -3.10 8.48 9.49
N GLY A 101 -1.86 8.84 9.18
CA GLY A 101 -1.43 10.24 9.21
C GLY A 101 -2.26 11.15 8.31
N PRO A 102 -2.42 10.87 7.01
CA PRO A 102 -3.28 11.68 6.14
C PRO A 102 -4.76 11.66 6.54
N LEU A 103 -5.26 10.52 7.05
CA LEU A 103 -6.65 10.39 7.49
C LEU A 103 -6.95 11.15 8.78
N ALA A 104 -5.94 11.35 9.65
CA ALA A 104 -6.11 12.06 10.91
C ALA A 104 -6.33 13.57 10.73
N PHE A 105 -5.92 14.14 9.61
CA PHE A 105 -5.99 15.58 9.37
C PHE A 105 -7.44 16.11 9.42
N ILE A 106 -8.38 15.46 8.75
CA ILE A 106 -9.79 15.88 8.70
C ILE A 106 -10.45 15.84 10.09
N PRO A 107 -10.41 14.73 10.84
CA PRO A 107 -10.92 14.69 12.21
C PRO A 107 -10.31 15.74 13.14
N LEU A 108 -9.01 15.99 13.03
CA LEU A 108 -8.33 17.00 13.85
C LEU A 108 -8.86 18.41 13.58
N ILE A 109 -9.07 18.79 12.32
CA ILE A 109 -9.68 20.08 11.97
C ILE A 109 -11.10 20.18 12.55
N LEU A 110 -11.90 19.13 12.43
CA LEU A 110 -13.28 19.13 12.97
C LEU A 110 -13.27 19.27 14.51
N ILE A 111 -12.38 18.58 15.20
CA ILE A 111 -12.23 18.72 16.65
C ILE A 111 -11.82 20.15 17.01
N GLY A 112 -10.87 20.74 16.29
CA GLY A 112 -10.47 22.13 16.49
C GLY A 112 -11.63 23.12 16.33
N LEU A 113 -12.43 22.95 15.28
CA LEU A 113 -13.61 23.78 15.04
C LEU A 113 -14.67 23.65 16.16
N LEU A 114 -14.92 22.42 16.62
CA LEU A 114 -15.86 22.19 17.71
C LEU A 114 -15.38 22.82 19.02
N LEU A 115 -14.09 22.74 19.32
CA LEU A 115 -13.51 23.37 20.51
C LEU A 115 -13.62 24.90 20.43
N ASP A 116 -13.38 25.51 19.28
CA ASP A 116 -13.58 26.96 19.10
C ASP A 116 -15.04 27.37 19.35
N LEU A 117 -16.00 26.59 18.85
CA LEU A 117 -17.42 26.88 19.01
C LEU A 117 -17.91 26.75 20.46
N PHE A 118 -17.46 25.71 21.18
CA PHE A 118 -18.05 25.34 22.47
C PHE A 118 -17.17 25.67 23.68
N VAL A 119 -15.85 25.66 23.53
CA VAL A 119 -14.89 25.84 24.66
C VAL A 119 -14.19 27.19 24.58
N PHE A 120 -13.64 27.55 23.44
CA PHE A 120 -12.84 28.77 23.25
C PHE A 120 -13.66 29.93 22.72
N ARG A 121 -14.89 30.09 23.20
CA ARG A 121 -15.84 31.08 22.70
C ARG A 121 -15.32 32.52 22.67
N ASN A 122 -14.40 32.86 23.58
CA ASN A 122 -13.78 34.20 23.70
C ASN A 122 -12.44 34.32 22.99
N VAL A 123 -11.89 33.21 22.53
CA VAL A 123 -10.59 33.12 21.80
C VAL A 123 -10.83 32.33 20.55
N THR A 124 -11.48 32.95 19.59
CA THR A 124 -11.83 32.31 18.31
C THR A 124 -10.59 31.91 17.52
N GLY A 125 -10.60 30.71 17.00
CA GLY A 125 -9.55 30.18 16.15
C GLY A 125 -8.42 29.46 16.87
N LEU A 126 -8.35 29.49 18.23
CA LEU A 126 -7.26 28.85 18.97
C LEU A 126 -7.26 27.33 18.81
N GLY A 127 -8.43 26.69 18.98
CA GLY A 127 -8.57 25.23 18.80
C GLY A 127 -8.31 24.84 17.34
N LEU A 128 -8.87 25.57 16.39
CA LEU A 128 -8.68 25.32 14.98
C LEU A 128 -7.20 25.46 14.58
N MET A 129 -6.52 26.53 15.00
CA MET A 129 -5.09 26.73 14.75
C MET A 129 -4.25 25.58 15.32
N PHE A 130 -4.46 25.23 16.60
CA PHE A 130 -3.68 24.18 17.26
C PHE A 130 -3.87 22.83 16.57
N PHE A 131 -5.10 22.39 16.34
CA PHE A 131 -5.35 21.09 15.74
C PHE A 131 -5.01 21.05 14.24
N THR A 132 -5.11 22.17 13.52
CA THR A 132 -4.64 22.28 12.14
C THR A 132 -3.12 22.13 12.07
N LEU A 133 -2.38 22.81 12.96
CA LEU A 133 -0.93 22.70 13.02
C LEU A 133 -0.50 21.27 13.40
N LEU A 134 -1.13 20.65 14.38
CA LEU A 134 -0.88 19.27 14.77
C LEU A 134 -1.14 18.30 13.61
N GLY A 135 -2.26 18.45 12.91
CA GLY A 135 -2.60 17.66 11.73
C GLY A 135 -1.57 17.82 10.60
N LEU A 136 -1.10 19.05 10.36
CA LEU A 136 -0.07 19.33 9.36
C LEU A 136 1.26 18.65 9.72
N ILE A 137 1.68 18.69 10.98
CA ILE A 137 2.90 18.02 11.44
C ILE A 137 2.80 16.51 11.21
N ILE A 138 1.68 15.89 11.60
CA ILE A 138 1.43 14.46 11.39
C ILE A 138 1.45 14.12 9.90
N TYR A 139 0.85 14.96 9.06
CA TYR A 139 0.85 14.80 7.61
C TYR A 139 2.27 14.84 7.02
N ILE A 140 3.08 15.82 7.43
CA ILE A 140 4.48 15.95 6.98
C ILE A 140 5.32 14.71 7.40
N ILE A 141 5.17 14.25 8.63
CA ILE A 141 5.84 13.04 9.11
C ILE A 141 5.44 11.83 8.25
N SER A 142 4.15 11.66 7.99
CA SER A 142 3.63 10.58 7.14
C SER A 142 4.18 10.65 5.72
N PHE A 143 4.30 11.86 5.16
CA PHE A 143 4.88 12.08 3.84
C PHE A 143 6.35 11.66 3.79
N VAL A 144 7.16 12.11 4.74
CA VAL A 144 8.58 11.73 4.85
C VAL A 144 8.75 10.22 4.99
N MET A 145 7.92 9.58 5.82
CA MET A 145 7.91 8.11 5.94
C MET A 145 7.52 7.41 4.65
N SER A 146 6.55 7.93 3.91
CA SER A 146 6.14 7.39 2.60
C SER A 146 7.29 7.41 1.59
N VAL A 147 8.11 8.47 1.59
CA VAL A 147 9.30 8.55 0.73
C VAL A 147 10.33 7.46 1.09
N LYS A 148 10.53 7.18 2.37
CA LYS A 148 11.44 6.09 2.80
C LYS A 148 10.98 4.72 2.32
N VAL A 149 9.68 4.48 2.26
CA VAL A 149 9.10 3.21 1.78
C VAL A 149 9.30 2.99 0.29
N LEU A 150 9.58 4.04 -0.50
CA LEU A 150 9.87 3.89 -1.93
C LEU A 150 11.07 2.97 -2.22
N LYS A 151 12.04 2.87 -1.32
CA LYS A 151 13.17 1.93 -1.46
C LYS A 151 12.68 0.48 -1.52
N THR A 152 11.78 0.10 -0.62
CA THR A 152 11.20 -1.25 -0.60
C THR A 152 10.38 -1.55 -1.85
N GLU A 153 9.57 -0.60 -2.29
CA GLU A 153 8.79 -0.77 -3.52
C GLU A 153 9.70 -0.91 -4.75
N LYS A 154 10.82 -0.17 -4.80
CA LYS A 154 11.82 -0.30 -5.86
C LYS A 154 12.48 -1.67 -5.86
N LYS A 155 12.91 -2.17 -4.70
CA LYS A 155 13.45 -3.55 -4.57
C LYS A 155 12.44 -4.60 -5.03
N ALA A 156 11.18 -4.46 -4.63
CA ALA A 156 10.11 -5.37 -5.07
C ALA A 156 9.90 -5.31 -6.60
N GLN A 157 10.02 -4.12 -7.22
CA GLN A 157 9.95 -3.98 -8.68
C GLN A 157 11.13 -4.66 -9.38
N GLU A 158 12.34 -4.49 -8.88
CA GLU A 158 13.54 -5.14 -9.42
C GLU A 158 13.43 -6.66 -9.32
N MET A 159 12.95 -7.18 -8.19
CA MET A 159 12.67 -8.60 -8.01
C MET A 159 11.60 -9.09 -8.99
N THR A 160 10.52 -8.33 -9.15
CA THR A 160 9.45 -8.61 -10.13
C THR A 160 10.01 -8.76 -11.54
N LEU A 161 10.88 -7.84 -11.98
CA LEU A 161 11.51 -7.90 -13.29
C LEU A 161 12.39 -9.15 -13.47
N LYS A 162 13.08 -9.57 -12.40
CA LYS A 162 13.88 -10.80 -12.43
C LYS A 162 13.01 -12.05 -12.55
N ILE A 163 11.91 -12.12 -11.81
CA ILE A 163 10.96 -13.23 -11.84
C ILE A 163 10.30 -13.32 -13.22
N MET A 164 9.78 -12.20 -13.73
CA MET A 164 9.10 -12.16 -15.04
C MET A 164 10.01 -12.41 -16.24
N LYS A 165 11.34 -12.36 -16.08
CA LYS A 165 12.30 -12.73 -17.13
C LYS A 165 12.67 -14.21 -17.12
N LYS A 166 12.47 -14.90 -15.98
CA LYS A 166 12.79 -16.31 -15.83
C LYS A 166 11.66 -17.25 -16.21
N GLU A 167 10.42 -16.76 -16.09
CA GLU A 167 9.18 -17.47 -16.42
C GLU A 167 8.54 -16.94 -17.73
#